data_0e331396254786264b08e471b25af697
#
_entry.id   0e331396254786264b08e471b25af697
#
_cell.length_a   1.000
_cell.length_b   1.000
_cell.length_c   1.000
_cell.angle_alpha   90.00
_cell.angle_beta   90.00
_cell.angle_gamma   90.00
#
_symmetry.space_group_name_H-M   'P 1'
#
loop_
_entity.id
_entity.type
_entity.pdbx_description
1 polymer ?
#
loop_
_entity_poly.entity_id
_entity_poly.type
_entity_poly.pdbx_seq_one_letter_code
_entity_poly.pdbx_strand_id
1 'polypeptide(L)'
;MTASSDARIPDQYAARLVDPKAYATDALHETYTWLRANNPLGIAEVDGFDPFWVVTRYQDLQDVSRDNQRFPYGNRPSTLMNRASASKSMQTQETPLVLSLIQMDEPMHMKYRMLTQPWFMPANLRKREEEIRQLARKSAARMVDMGGQGDFVSGVSLNYPLEVIMNILGVPEQDLPYMLKLTQEIFGPLDPDIQKTMKDIPAAEMSQIQQAVMGEMLGYFDKLTEERRKNPTDDLATVIVNAQVDGKPITSSALNGYYMIIAT
;
A
#
# COMPACT_ATOMS: atom_id res chain seq x y z
N MET A 1 -27.29 15.56 3.98
CA MET A 1 -27.10 16.81 3.25
C MET A 1 -27.22 16.46 1.77
N THR A 2 -28.27 16.95 1.10
CA THR A 2 -28.34 16.86 -0.36
C THR A 2 -27.34 17.89 -0.91
N ALA A 3 -26.36 17.41 -1.68
CA ALA A 3 -25.42 18.30 -2.35
C ALA A 3 -26.19 19.27 -3.26
N SER A 4 -25.71 20.51 -3.35
CA SER A 4 -26.17 21.44 -4.39
C SER A 4 -26.00 20.74 -5.75
N SER A 5 -26.96 20.93 -6.67
CA SER A 5 -26.90 20.36 -8.02
C SER A 5 -25.60 20.73 -8.77
N ASP A 6 -24.95 21.81 -8.39
CA ASP A 6 -23.71 22.32 -8.98
C ASP A 6 -22.46 21.54 -8.52
N ALA A 7 -22.53 20.76 -7.43
CA ALA A 7 -21.38 19.97 -6.92
C ALA A 7 -21.31 18.56 -7.52
N ARG A 8 -22.40 18.06 -8.12
CA ARG A 8 -22.44 16.70 -8.68
C ARG A 8 -21.60 16.61 -9.95
N ILE A 9 -20.73 15.58 -9.98
CA ILE A 9 -19.94 15.23 -11.16
C ILE A 9 -20.86 14.52 -12.17
N PRO A 10 -20.81 14.88 -13.47
CA PRO A 10 -21.54 14.17 -14.50
C PRO A 10 -21.23 12.68 -14.53
N ASP A 11 -22.25 11.84 -14.71
CA ASP A 11 -22.17 10.38 -14.58
C ASP A 11 -21.06 9.75 -15.44
N GLN A 12 -20.84 10.26 -16.65
CA GLN A 12 -19.79 9.79 -17.55
C GLN A 12 -18.37 9.93 -16.97
N TYR A 13 -18.11 10.97 -16.16
CA TYR A 13 -16.83 11.18 -15.50
C TYR A 13 -16.78 10.42 -14.16
N ALA A 14 -17.87 10.42 -13.40
CA ALA A 14 -17.96 9.72 -12.14
C ALA A 14 -17.74 8.21 -12.32
N ALA A 15 -18.31 7.59 -13.33
CA ALA A 15 -18.14 6.16 -13.64
C ALA A 15 -16.66 5.80 -13.93
N ARG A 16 -15.92 6.67 -14.63
CA ARG A 16 -14.50 6.45 -14.92
C ARG A 16 -13.61 6.43 -13.68
N LEU A 17 -14.00 7.13 -12.61
CA LEU A 17 -13.21 7.19 -11.36
C LEU A 17 -13.19 5.86 -10.60
N VAL A 18 -14.16 4.99 -10.84
CA VAL A 18 -14.28 3.67 -10.18
C VAL A 18 -14.05 2.51 -11.14
N ASP A 19 -13.82 2.78 -12.42
CA ASP A 19 -13.55 1.75 -13.43
C ASP A 19 -12.04 1.48 -13.53
N PRO A 20 -11.55 0.28 -13.13
CA PRO A 20 -10.13 -0.06 -13.25
C PRO A 20 -9.59 0.06 -14.68
N LYS A 21 -10.44 -0.15 -15.71
CA LYS A 21 -10.02 -0.03 -17.11
C LYS A 21 -9.70 1.41 -17.52
N ALA A 22 -10.33 2.39 -16.88
CA ALA A 22 -10.03 3.80 -17.15
C ALA A 22 -8.60 4.17 -16.74
N TYR A 23 -8.02 3.47 -15.75
CA TYR A 23 -6.63 3.66 -15.29
C TYR A 23 -5.59 3.11 -16.27
N ALA A 24 -5.98 2.18 -17.14
CA ALA A 24 -5.12 1.61 -18.18
C ALA A 24 -5.14 2.42 -19.50
N THR A 25 -5.89 3.53 -19.54
CA THR A 25 -6.09 4.36 -20.74
C THR A 25 -5.99 5.84 -20.41
N ASP A 26 -5.98 6.71 -21.42
CA ASP A 26 -6.01 8.18 -21.24
C ASP A 26 -7.34 8.71 -20.69
N ALA A 27 -8.38 7.88 -20.62
CA ALA A 27 -9.73 8.29 -20.19
C ALA A 27 -9.75 8.92 -18.79
N LEU A 28 -8.88 8.43 -17.88
CA LEU A 28 -8.76 8.99 -16.53
C LEU A 28 -8.09 10.36 -16.55
N HIS A 29 -7.05 10.57 -17.37
CA HIS A 29 -6.38 11.86 -17.54
C HIS A 29 -7.31 12.91 -18.14
N GLU A 30 -8.12 12.55 -19.12
CA GLU A 30 -9.18 13.40 -19.67
C GLU A 30 -10.19 13.79 -18.58
N THR A 31 -10.62 12.82 -17.76
CA THR A 31 -11.55 13.04 -16.65
C THR A 31 -10.97 14.02 -15.63
N TYR A 32 -9.75 13.84 -15.18
CA TYR A 32 -9.11 14.76 -14.23
C TYR A 32 -8.88 16.15 -14.84
N THR A 33 -8.59 16.23 -16.13
CA THR A 33 -8.44 17.52 -16.82
C THR A 33 -9.76 18.27 -16.87
N TRP A 34 -10.84 17.58 -17.20
CA TRP A 34 -12.18 18.17 -17.18
C TRP A 34 -12.59 18.61 -15.77
N LEU A 35 -12.37 17.75 -14.76
CA LEU A 35 -12.72 18.05 -13.36
C LEU A 35 -11.96 19.27 -12.84
N ARG A 36 -10.66 19.38 -13.07
CA ARG A 36 -9.87 20.56 -12.66
C ARG A 36 -10.40 21.86 -13.24
N ALA A 37 -10.89 21.81 -14.46
CA ALA A 37 -11.40 23.00 -15.16
C ALA A 37 -12.84 23.37 -14.75
N ASN A 38 -13.72 22.38 -14.55
CA ASN A 38 -15.16 22.59 -14.46
C ASN A 38 -15.75 22.28 -13.08
N ASN A 39 -15.23 21.27 -12.38
CA ASN A 39 -15.72 20.83 -11.07
C ASN A 39 -14.58 20.26 -10.20
N PRO A 40 -13.63 21.12 -9.76
CA PRO A 40 -12.40 20.69 -9.08
C PRO A 40 -12.62 20.09 -7.71
N LEU A 41 -13.79 20.34 -7.11
CA LEU A 41 -14.24 19.79 -5.83
C LEU A 41 -15.68 19.35 -5.99
N GLY A 42 -15.88 18.18 -6.57
CA GLY A 42 -17.20 17.63 -6.88
C GLY A 42 -17.54 16.39 -6.09
N ILE A 43 -18.82 16.01 -6.11
CA ILE A 43 -19.31 14.75 -5.53
C ILE A 43 -19.59 13.77 -6.67
N ALA A 44 -18.94 12.61 -6.60
CA ALA A 44 -19.26 11.48 -7.46
C ALA A 44 -20.34 10.60 -6.80
N GLU A 45 -21.38 10.30 -7.55
CA GLU A 45 -22.43 9.35 -7.21
C GLU A 45 -22.39 8.23 -8.24
N VAL A 46 -21.93 7.05 -7.83
CA VAL A 46 -21.79 5.87 -8.71
C VAL A 46 -22.52 4.70 -8.07
N ASP A 47 -23.27 3.95 -8.87
CA ASP A 47 -23.96 2.77 -8.36
C ASP A 47 -22.99 1.77 -7.73
N GLY A 48 -23.39 1.20 -6.60
CA GLY A 48 -22.53 0.30 -5.81
C GLY A 48 -21.54 0.99 -4.88
N PHE A 49 -21.39 2.31 -4.92
CA PHE A 49 -20.52 3.09 -4.03
C PHE A 49 -21.31 4.08 -3.18
N ASP A 50 -20.81 4.42 -2.01
CA ASP A 50 -21.29 5.59 -1.28
C ASP A 50 -20.84 6.86 -2.00
N PRO A 51 -21.64 7.96 -1.97
CA PRO A 51 -21.20 9.23 -2.55
C PRO A 51 -19.85 9.68 -1.94
N PHE A 52 -18.93 10.12 -2.79
CA PHE A 52 -17.62 10.55 -2.34
C PHE A 52 -17.17 11.85 -3.01
N TRP A 53 -16.41 12.64 -2.25
CA TRP A 53 -15.80 13.86 -2.76
C TRP A 53 -14.59 13.55 -3.63
N VAL A 54 -14.46 14.28 -4.74
CA VAL A 54 -13.33 14.20 -5.65
C VAL A 54 -12.57 15.52 -5.62
N VAL A 55 -11.34 15.46 -5.16
CA VAL A 55 -10.46 16.62 -5.01
C VAL A 55 -9.38 16.55 -6.08
N THR A 56 -9.30 17.53 -6.99
CA THR A 56 -8.42 17.43 -8.16
C THR A 56 -7.37 18.54 -8.28
N ARG A 57 -7.49 19.63 -7.53
CA ARG A 57 -6.49 20.70 -7.52
C ARG A 57 -5.43 20.46 -6.46
N TYR A 58 -4.18 20.74 -6.77
CA TYR A 58 -3.05 20.52 -5.88
C TYR A 58 -3.21 21.22 -4.51
N GLN A 59 -3.66 22.49 -4.52
CA GLN A 59 -3.83 23.23 -3.26
C GLN A 59 -4.92 22.60 -2.38
N ASP A 60 -6.06 22.23 -2.97
CA ASP A 60 -7.15 21.58 -2.24
C ASP A 60 -6.73 20.25 -1.64
N LEU A 61 -5.93 19.46 -2.38
CA LEU A 61 -5.32 18.22 -1.87
C LEU A 61 -4.40 18.47 -0.69
N GLN A 62 -3.57 19.52 -0.76
CA GLN A 62 -2.68 19.91 0.34
C GLN A 62 -3.47 20.34 1.58
N ASP A 63 -4.53 21.11 1.39
CA ASP A 63 -5.37 21.61 2.48
C ASP A 63 -6.12 20.46 3.18
N VAL A 64 -6.69 19.53 2.41
CA VAL A 64 -7.33 18.33 2.95
C VAL A 64 -6.30 17.43 3.67
N SER A 65 -5.15 17.18 3.05
CA SER A 65 -4.13 16.27 3.63
C SER A 65 -3.48 16.80 4.90
N ARG A 66 -3.46 18.11 5.12
CA ARG A 66 -2.89 18.73 6.32
C ARG A 66 -3.87 18.85 7.48
N ASP A 67 -5.15 18.73 7.20
CA ASP A 67 -6.21 18.93 8.19
C ASP A 67 -6.78 17.60 8.67
N ASN A 68 -5.97 16.87 9.43
CA ASN A 68 -6.35 15.57 10.00
C ASN A 68 -7.46 15.67 11.08
N GLN A 69 -7.77 16.85 11.56
CA GLN A 69 -8.88 17.06 12.51
C GLN A 69 -10.23 17.01 11.79
N ARG A 70 -10.34 17.65 10.62
CA ARG A 70 -11.57 17.64 9.82
C ARG A 70 -11.67 16.42 8.90
N PHE A 71 -10.52 15.87 8.48
CA PHE A 71 -10.41 14.75 7.54
C PHE A 71 -9.64 13.58 8.16
N PRO A 72 -10.21 12.90 9.20
CA PRO A 72 -9.55 11.75 9.83
C PRO A 72 -9.50 10.54 8.89
N TYR A 73 -8.44 9.74 9.01
CA TYR A 73 -8.22 8.50 8.25
C TYR A 73 -8.71 7.25 8.97
N GLY A 74 -8.70 7.24 10.32
CA GLY A 74 -8.87 6.04 11.13
C GLY A 74 -10.25 5.41 11.10
N ASN A 75 -11.27 6.16 10.69
CA ASN A 75 -12.65 5.71 10.78
C ASN A 75 -13.23 5.11 9.49
N ARG A 76 -12.42 5.06 8.42
CA ARG A 76 -12.87 4.58 7.11
C ARG A 76 -11.74 3.85 6.38
N PRO A 77 -12.07 2.99 5.39
CA PRO A 77 -11.05 2.42 4.51
C PRO A 77 -10.22 3.52 3.84
N SER A 78 -8.91 3.33 3.80
CA SER A 78 -7.97 4.26 3.15
C SER A 78 -8.08 4.28 1.63
N THR A 79 -8.80 3.31 1.06
CA THR A 79 -9.04 3.18 -0.38
C THR A 79 -10.54 3.21 -0.66
N LEU A 80 -10.92 3.70 -1.83
CA LEU A 80 -12.30 3.67 -2.28
C LEU A 80 -12.77 2.23 -2.50
N MET A 81 -13.83 1.84 -1.79
CA MET A 81 -14.42 0.49 -1.85
C MET A 81 -15.89 0.57 -2.23
N ASN A 82 -16.38 -0.43 -2.96
CA ASN A 82 -17.81 -0.59 -3.15
C ASN A 82 -18.50 -0.98 -1.82
N ARG A 83 -19.81 -0.71 -1.71
CA ARG A 83 -20.60 -0.95 -0.47
C ARG A 83 -20.50 -2.38 0.05
N ALA A 84 -20.51 -3.36 -0.85
CA ALA A 84 -20.45 -4.77 -0.45
C ALA A 84 -19.09 -5.11 0.20
N SER A 85 -17.99 -4.63 -0.38
CA SER A 85 -16.64 -4.83 0.17
C SER A 85 -16.44 -4.03 1.47
N ALA A 86 -16.91 -2.78 1.52
CA ALA A 86 -16.82 -1.94 2.71
C ALA A 86 -17.59 -2.54 3.89
N SER A 87 -18.82 -3.01 3.68
CA SER A 87 -19.63 -3.66 4.71
C SER A 87 -18.97 -4.92 5.25
N LYS A 88 -18.38 -5.74 4.38
CA LYS A 88 -17.64 -6.94 4.78
C LYS A 88 -16.41 -6.60 5.61
N SER A 89 -15.67 -5.58 5.20
CA SER A 89 -14.47 -5.10 5.92
C SER A 89 -14.80 -4.57 7.31
N MET A 90 -15.92 -3.86 7.48
CA MET A 90 -16.33 -3.32 8.77
C MET A 90 -16.89 -4.37 9.73
N GLN A 91 -17.54 -5.42 9.23
CA GLN A 91 -18.16 -6.47 10.06
C GLN A 91 -17.15 -7.44 10.67
N THR A 92 -15.94 -7.54 10.12
CA THR A 92 -14.97 -8.57 10.51
C THR A 92 -13.99 -8.13 11.59
N GLN A 93 -14.04 -6.89 12.13
CA GLN A 93 -12.93 -6.36 12.92
C GLN A 93 -13.34 -5.65 14.21
N GLU A 94 -13.44 -6.38 15.32
CA GLU A 94 -13.22 -5.80 16.65
C GLU A 94 -11.73 -5.40 16.85
N THR A 95 -10.81 -6.12 16.21
CA THR A 95 -9.38 -5.81 16.20
C THR A 95 -8.83 -6.07 14.78
N PRO A 96 -8.31 -5.05 14.06
CA PRO A 96 -7.78 -5.25 12.73
C PRO A 96 -6.55 -6.17 12.75
N LEU A 97 -6.46 -7.10 11.79
CA LEU A 97 -5.27 -7.95 11.62
C LEU A 97 -4.02 -7.12 11.31
N VAL A 98 -4.21 -6.00 10.63
CA VAL A 98 -3.18 -5.07 10.21
C VAL A 98 -3.58 -3.66 10.62
N LEU A 99 -2.83 -3.03 11.51
CA LEU A 99 -2.99 -1.64 11.91
C LEU A 99 -1.81 -0.82 11.38
N SER A 100 -1.97 -0.29 10.18
CA SER A 100 -0.93 0.47 9.50
C SER A 100 -0.93 1.95 9.90
N LEU A 101 0.24 2.61 9.81
CA LEU A 101 0.41 4.05 10.03
C LEU A 101 -0.56 4.90 9.18
N ILE A 102 -0.86 4.48 7.96
CA ILE A 102 -1.80 5.20 7.08
C ILE A 102 -3.25 5.16 7.55
N GLN A 103 -3.57 4.32 8.53
CA GLN A 103 -4.91 4.18 9.12
C GLN A 103 -5.00 4.81 10.51
N MET A 104 -3.95 5.48 10.96
CA MET A 104 -3.90 6.10 12.28
C MET A 104 -4.10 7.61 12.17
N ASP A 105 -4.83 8.15 13.14
CA ASP A 105 -4.96 9.58 13.37
C ASP A 105 -4.15 10.03 14.59
N GLU A 106 -3.95 11.34 14.75
CA GLU A 106 -3.30 11.90 15.93
C GLU A 106 -4.16 11.71 17.20
N PRO A 107 -3.53 11.46 18.35
CA PRO A 107 -2.07 11.45 18.64
C PRO A 107 -1.40 10.09 18.38
N MET A 108 -2.14 9.06 17.99
CA MET A 108 -1.64 7.70 17.82
C MET A 108 -0.63 7.62 16.65
N HIS A 109 -0.96 8.25 15.53
CA HIS A 109 -0.09 8.28 14.35
C HIS A 109 1.34 8.72 14.71
N MET A 110 1.51 9.86 15.39
CA MET A 110 2.83 10.36 15.75
C MET A 110 3.57 9.42 16.70
N LYS A 111 2.90 8.84 17.70
CA LYS A 111 3.52 7.88 18.63
C LYS A 111 4.12 6.69 17.87
N TYR A 112 3.36 6.11 16.95
CA TYR A 112 3.82 4.97 16.15
C TYR A 112 4.87 5.40 15.12
N ARG A 113 4.69 6.51 14.42
CA ARG A 113 5.67 7.02 13.44
C ARG A 113 7.06 7.22 14.05
N MET A 114 7.13 7.72 15.26
CA MET A 114 8.40 7.96 15.97
C MET A 114 9.19 6.68 16.27
N LEU A 115 8.58 5.50 16.26
CA LEU A 115 9.26 4.22 16.53
C LEU A 115 10.28 3.86 15.44
N THR A 116 9.96 4.15 14.18
CA THR A 116 10.81 3.81 13.04
C THR A 116 11.47 5.03 12.38
N GLN A 117 11.01 6.25 12.66
CA GLN A 117 11.57 7.47 12.08
C GLN A 117 13.09 7.60 12.26
N PRO A 118 13.70 7.30 13.44
CA PRO A 118 15.15 7.39 13.62
C PRO A 118 15.93 6.50 12.66
N TRP A 119 15.37 5.33 12.27
CA TRP A 119 15.98 4.44 11.29
C TRP A 119 16.14 5.09 9.91
N PHE A 120 15.14 5.87 9.48
CA PHE A 120 15.12 6.53 8.18
C PHE A 120 15.81 7.90 8.17
N MET A 121 16.45 8.29 9.26
CA MET A 121 17.23 9.54 9.29
C MET A 121 18.50 9.44 8.43
N PRO A 122 18.96 10.54 7.81
CA PRO A 122 20.09 10.52 6.87
C PRO A 122 21.37 9.86 7.42
N ALA A 123 21.61 9.96 8.74
CA ALA A 123 22.76 9.34 9.37
C ALA A 123 22.75 7.81 9.30
N ASN A 124 21.57 7.18 9.45
CA ASN A 124 21.40 5.72 9.34
C ASN A 124 21.35 5.28 7.87
N LEU A 125 20.67 6.01 7.00
CA LEU A 125 20.59 5.69 5.58
C LEU A 125 21.98 5.70 4.93
N ARG A 126 22.87 6.62 5.33
CA ARG A 126 24.27 6.62 4.84
C ARG A 126 25.03 5.33 5.19
N LYS A 127 24.72 4.67 6.31
CA LYS A 127 25.33 3.38 6.66
C LYS A 127 24.95 2.26 5.69
N ARG A 128 23.76 2.37 5.09
CA ARG A 128 23.21 1.39 4.13
C ARG A 128 23.57 1.70 2.67
N GLU A 129 24.15 2.88 2.42
CA GLU A 129 24.42 3.33 1.04
C GLU A 129 25.28 2.33 0.26
N GLU A 130 26.31 1.74 0.88
CA GLU A 130 27.16 0.77 0.19
C GLU A 130 26.43 -0.54 -0.11
N GLU A 131 25.61 -1.03 0.80
CA GLU A 131 24.77 -2.22 0.58
C GLU A 131 23.80 -1.99 -0.59
N ILE A 132 23.12 -0.83 -0.59
CA ILE A 132 22.21 -0.44 -1.67
C ILE A 132 22.97 -0.30 -3.01
N ARG A 133 24.19 0.24 -2.98
CA ARG A 133 25.05 0.37 -4.16
C ARG A 133 25.45 -0.99 -4.71
N GLN A 134 25.72 -1.98 -3.84
CA GLN A 134 26.01 -3.35 -4.26
C GLN A 134 24.79 -3.99 -4.92
N LEU A 135 23.59 -3.84 -4.34
CA LEU A 135 22.34 -4.30 -4.95
C LEU A 135 22.10 -3.65 -6.32
N ALA A 136 22.36 -2.34 -6.44
CA ALA A 136 22.27 -1.63 -7.72
C ALA A 136 23.23 -2.17 -8.77
N ARG A 137 24.50 -2.45 -8.39
CA ARG A 137 25.48 -3.06 -9.29
C ARG A 137 25.07 -4.47 -9.72
N LYS A 138 24.54 -5.29 -8.77
CA LYS A 138 24.01 -6.62 -9.07
C LYS A 138 22.85 -6.53 -10.07
N SER A 139 21.95 -5.58 -9.88
CA SER A 139 20.82 -5.35 -10.78
C SER A 139 21.29 -4.89 -12.17
N ALA A 140 22.29 -4.00 -12.24
CA ALA A 140 22.89 -3.56 -13.51
C ALA A 140 23.61 -4.72 -14.24
N ALA A 141 24.28 -5.61 -13.51
CA ALA A 141 24.92 -6.79 -14.09
C ALA A 141 23.90 -7.72 -14.75
N ARG A 142 22.72 -7.93 -14.14
CA ARG A 142 21.63 -8.70 -14.77
C ARG A 142 21.22 -8.14 -16.14
N MET A 143 21.23 -6.81 -16.32
CA MET A 143 20.93 -6.21 -17.63
C MET A 143 21.99 -6.59 -18.68
N VAL A 144 23.26 -6.67 -18.27
CA VAL A 144 24.35 -7.12 -19.15
C VAL A 144 24.16 -8.60 -19.52
N ASP A 145 23.82 -9.45 -18.54
CA ASP A 145 23.57 -10.88 -18.73
C ASP A 145 22.37 -11.15 -19.64
N MET A 146 21.41 -10.22 -19.75
CA MET A 146 20.32 -10.26 -20.72
C MET A 146 20.75 -9.99 -22.16
N GLY A 147 22.05 -9.79 -22.42
CA GLY A 147 22.57 -9.57 -23.77
C GLY A 147 22.27 -8.18 -24.34
N GLY A 148 21.98 -7.19 -23.48
CA GLY A 148 21.66 -5.81 -23.88
C GLY A 148 20.24 -5.61 -24.44
N GLN A 149 19.40 -6.65 -24.42
CA GLN A 149 17.99 -6.60 -24.78
C GLN A 149 17.16 -7.39 -23.78
N GLY A 150 16.00 -6.86 -23.38
CA GLY A 150 15.11 -7.52 -22.45
C GLY A 150 14.02 -6.60 -21.95
N ASP A 151 13.04 -7.17 -21.26
CA ASP A 151 12.02 -6.40 -20.55
C ASP A 151 12.61 -5.81 -19.27
N PHE A 152 12.66 -4.47 -19.18
CA PHE A 152 13.25 -3.77 -18.05
C PHE A 152 12.41 -3.95 -16.77
N VAL A 153 11.10 -4.10 -16.90
CA VAL A 153 10.21 -4.26 -15.76
C VAL A 153 10.47 -5.60 -15.09
N SER A 154 10.34 -6.69 -15.82
CA SER A 154 10.52 -8.04 -15.28
C SER A 154 11.98 -8.36 -14.92
N GLY A 155 12.94 -7.82 -15.67
CA GLY A 155 14.38 -8.07 -15.45
C GLY A 155 15.00 -7.23 -14.33
N VAL A 156 14.52 -6.01 -14.10
CA VAL A 156 15.18 -5.04 -13.21
C VAL A 156 14.21 -4.41 -12.22
N SER A 157 13.19 -3.68 -12.69
CA SER A 157 12.44 -2.77 -11.83
C SER A 157 11.47 -3.46 -10.87
N LEU A 158 11.07 -4.69 -11.11
CA LEU A 158 10.34 -5.50 -10.13
C LEU A 158 11.24 -6.00 -9.00
N ASN A 159 12.47 -6.39 -9.33
CA ASN A 159 13.36 -7.05 -8.37
C ASN A 159 14.14 -6.06 -7.51
N TYR A 160 14.73 -5.02 -8.12
CA TYR A 160 15.67 -4.14 -7.42
C TYR A 160 15.06 -3.40 -6.21
N PRO A 161 13.89 -2.73 -6.33
CA PRO A 161 13.28 -2.08 -5.16
C PRO A 161 12.91 -3.08 -4.06
N LEU A 162 12.40 -4.24 -4.43
CA LEU A 162 12.06 -5.30 -3.47
C LEU A 162 13.31 -5.78 -2.73
N GLU A 163 14.42 -6.05 -3.43
CA GLU A 163 15.69 -6.45 -2.81
C GLU A 163 16.18 -5.41 -1.80
N VAL A 164 16.09 -4.12 -2.14
CA VAL A 164 16.48 -3.03 -1.22
C VAL A 164 15.59 -3.01 0.03
N ILE A 165 14.27 -3.08 -0.15
CA ILE A 165 13.31 -3.03 0.95
C ILE A 165 13.45 -4.26 1.85
N MET A 166 13.58 -5.46 1.26
CA MET A 166 13.75 -6.71 2.00
C MET A 166 15.09 -6.75 2.74
N ASN A 167 16.16 -6.21 2.17
CA ASN A 167 17.45 -6.04 2.86
C ASN A 167 17.30 -5.12 4.08
N ILE A 168 16.61 -4.00 3.97
CA ILE A 168 16.32 -3.07 5.08
C ILE A 168 15.53 -3.78 6.19
N LEU A 169 14.55 -4.60 5.82
CA LEU A 169 13.76 -5.40 6.78
C LEU A 169 14.54 -6.55 7.40
N GLY A 170 15.66 -6.97 6.81
CA GLY A 170 16.43 -8.13 7.25
C GLY A 170 15.87 -9.47 6.77
N VAL A 171 15.12 -9.46 5.67
CA VAL A 171 14.64 -10.68 4.99
C VAL A 171 15.83 -11.35 4.30
N PRO A 172 16.05 -12.67 4.49
CA PRO A 172 17.11 -13.41 3.84
C PRO A 172 17.01 -13.38 2.31
N GLU A 173 18.14 -13.27 1.60
CA GLU A 173 18.18 -13.21 0.14
C GLU A 173 17.48 -14.39 -0.54
N GLN A 174 17.57 -15.57 0.03
CA GLN A 174 16.92 -16.79 -0.47
C GLN A 174 15.40 -16.72 -0.49
N ASP A 175 14.79 -15.84 0.33
CA ASP A 175 13.35 -15.68 0.45
C ASP A 175 12.80 -14.60 -0.50
N LEU A 176 13.66 -13.84 -1.20
CA LEU A 176 13.25 -12.79 -2.13
C LEU A 176 12.28 -13.24 -3.22
N PRO A 177 12.46 -14.42 -3.88
CA PRO A 177 11.50 -14.89 -4.87
C PRO A 177 10.12 -15.16 -4.27
N TYR A 178 10.07 -15.65 -3.03
CA TYR A 178 8.82 -15.86 -2.31
C TYR A 178 8.12 -14.54 -1.96
N MET A 179 8.89 -13.56 -1.48
CA MET A 179 8.36 -12.22 -1.18
C MET A 179 7.85 -11.51 -2.42
N LEU A 180 8.56 -11.63 -3.55
CA LEU A 180 8.10 -11.08 -4.84
C LEU A 180 6.77 -11.70 -5.25
N LYS A 181 6.64 -13.03 -5.17
CA LYS A 181 5.39 -13.74 -5.45
C LYS A 181 4.24 -13.20 -4.59
N LEU A 182 4.42 -13.15 -3.27
CA LEU A 182 3.38 -12.68 -2.34
C LEU A 182 2.97 -11.23 -2.62
N THR A 183 3.94 -10.34 -2.88
CA THR A 183 3.67 -8.93 -3.21
C THR A 183 2.85 -8.81 -4.50
N GLN A 184 3.22 -9.56 -5.54
CA GLN A 184 2.47 -9.58 -6.80
C GLN A 184 1.06 -10.16 -6.62
N GLU A 185 0.88 -11.17 -5.80
CA GLU A 185 -0.43 -11.78 -5.53
C GLU A 185 -1.35 -10.87 -4.71
N ILE A 186 -0.79 -10.01 -3.82
CA ILE A 186 -1.57 -9.03 -3.07
C ILE A 186 -2.09 -7.91 -3.98
N PHE A 187 -1.26 -7.39 -4.88
CA PHE A 187 -1.62 -6.26 -5.75
C PHE A 187 -2.15 -6.68 -7.12
N GLY A 188 -1.77 -7.85 -7.61
CA GLY A 188 -2.10 -8.35 -8.94
C GLY A 188 -3.60 -8.47 -9.26
N PRO A 189 -4.50 -8.81 -8.33
CA PRO A 189 -5.92 -8.93 -8.62
C PRO A 189 -6.58 -7.67 -9.21
N LEU A 190 -5.95 -6.51 -9.05
CA LEU A 190 -6.40 -5.25 -9.65
C LEU A 190 -5.78 -4.98 -11.02
N ASP A 191 -4.77 -5.75 -11.42
CA ASP A 191 -4.10 -5.63 -12.72
C ASP A 191 -4.98 -6.24 -13.82
N PRO A 192 -5.34 -5.46 -14.89
CA PRO A 192 -6.16 -5.96 -15.98
C PRO A 192 -5.56 -7.17 -16.72
N ASP A 193 -4.23 -7.30 -16.78
CA ASP A 193 -3.57 -8.42 -17.45
C ASP A 193 -3.61 -9.68 -16.59
N ILE A 194 -3.48 -9.57 -15.29
CA ILE A 194 -3.70 -10.66 -14.33
C ILE A 194 -5.17 -11.04 -14.28
N GLN A 195 -6.08 -10.08 -14.30
CA GLN A 195 -7.53 -10.32 -14.38
C GLN A 195 -7.94 -11.11 -15.64
N LYS A 196 -7.23 -10.96 -16.74
CA LYS A 196 -7.52 -11.78 -17.95
C LYS A 196 -7.32 -13.28 -17.71
N THR A 197 -6.36 -13.64 -16.88
CA THR A 197 -6.09 -15.03 -16.50
C THR A 197 -7.01 -15.52 -15.39
N MET A 198 -7.62 -14.60 -14.64
CA MET A 198 -8.49 -14.87 -13.49
C MET A 198 -9.98 -14.64 -13.76
N LYS A 199 -10.37 -14.32 -15.01
CA LYS A 199 -11.77 -13.93 -15.35
C LYS A 199 -12.82 -14.96 -14.95
N ASP A 200 -12.45 -16.22 -14.89
CA ASP A 200 -13.38 -17.32 -14.62
C ASP A 200 -13.44 -17.69 -13.13
N ILE A 201 -12.69 -16.97 -12.27
CA ILE A 201 -12.69 -17.20 -10.82
C ILE A 201 -13.86 -16.42 -10.19
N PRO A 202 -14.79 -17.11 -9.50
CA PRO A 202 -15.88 -16.45 -8.79
C PRO A 202 -15.37 -15.47 -7.73
N ALA A 203 -16.07 -14.35 -7.52
CA ALA A 203 -15.67 -13.32 -6.55
C ALA A 203 -15.48 -13.85 -5.11
N ALA A 204 -16.25 -14.87 -4.71
CA ALA A 204 -16.10 -15.53 -3.42
C ALA A 204 -14.77 -16.29 -3.32
N GLU A 205 -14.38 -17.00 -4.38
CA GLU A 205 -13.11 -17.75 -4.47
C GLU A 205 -11.93 -16.77 -4.52
N MET A 206 -12.03 -15.68 -5.28
CA MET A 206 -11.03 -14.62 -5.31
C MET A 206 -10.79 -14.04 -3.90
N SER A 207 -11.85 -13.79 -3.12
CA SER A 207 -11.73 -13.34 -1.74
C SER A 207 -10.99 -14.34 -0.83
N GLN A 208 -11.20 -15.64 -1.05
CA GLN A 208 -10.49 -16.69 -0.30
C GLN A 208 -9.00 -16.73 -0.67
N ILE A 209 -8.67 -16.61 -1.96
CA ILE A 209 -7.29 -16.53 -2.45
C ILE A 209 -6.58 -15.34 -1.82
N GLN A 210 -7.19 -14.15 -1.85
CA GLN A 210 -6.62 -12.97 -1.23
C GLN A 210 -6.39 -13.11 0.29
N GLN A 211 -7.34 -13.75 0.99
CA GLN A 211 -7.18 -14.03 2.42
C GLN A 211 -6.05 -15.03 2.68
N ALA A 212 -5.90 -16.05 1.85
CA ALA A 212 -4.82 -17.02 1.96
C ALA A 212 -3.46 -16.36 1.75
N VAL A 213 -3.29 -15.56 0.69
CA VAL A 213 -2.04 -14.83 0.40
C VAL A 213 -1.69 -13.87 1.54
N MET A 214 -2.69 -13.13 2.06
CA MET A 214 -2.49 -12.28 3.23
C MET A 214 -2.04 -13.11 4.44
N GLY A 215 -2.65 -14.27 4.68
CA GLY A 215 -2.26 -15.18 5.74
C GLY A 215 -0.82 -15.72 5.58
N GLU A 216 -0.40 -16.02 4.36
CA GLU A 216 0.98 -16.43 4.07
C GLU A 216 1.98 -15.29 4.36
N MET A 217 1.68 -14.07 3.92
CA MET A 217 2.52 -12.90 4.17
C MET A 217 2.66 -12.61 5.67
N LEU A 218 1.55 -12.59 6.41
CA LEU A 218 1.56 -12.38 7.86
C LEU A 218 2.30 -13.51 8.58
N GLY A 219 2.07 -14.77 8.19
CA GLY A 219 2.77 -15.93 8.75
C GLY A 219 4.28 -15.91 8.51
N TYR A 220 4.74 -15.35 7.40
CA TYR A 220 6.16 -15.13 7.16
C TYR A 220 6.73 -14.10 8.14
N PHE A 221 6.07 -12.96 8.31
CA PHE A 221 6.51 -11.91 9.22
C PHE A 221 6.39 -12.30 10.71
N ASP A 222 5.46 -13.18 11.08
CA ASP A 222 5.42 -13.76 12.43
C ASP A 222 6.69 -14.57 12.72
N LYS A 223 7.15 -15.39 11.77
CA LYS A 223 8.39 -16.15 11.90
C LYS A 223 9.61 -15.23 12.00
N LEU A 224 9.68 -14.20 11.16
CA LEU A 224 10.74 -13.19 11.22
C LEU A 224 10.73 -12.46 12.57
N THR A 225 9.56 -12.14 13.10
CA THR A 225 9.38 -11.52 14.43
C THR A 225 9.92 -12.41 15.54
N GLU A 226 9.59 -13.71 15.53
CA GLU A 226 10.10 -14.67 16.50
C GLU A 226 11.61 -14.82 16.42
N GLU A 227 12.15 -14.87 15.21
CA GLU A 227 13.60 -14.96 14.99
C GLU A 227 14.31 -13.71 15.52
N ARG A 228 13.81 -12.51 15.24
CA ARG A 228 14.43 -11.26 15.71
C ARG A 228 14.29 -11.01 17.20
N ARG A 229 13.29 -11.60 17.86
CA ARG A 229 13.19 -11.61 19.32
C ARG A 229 14.28 -12.46 19.97
N LYS A 230 14.64 -13.58 19.34
CA LYS A 230 15.68 -14.50 19.82
C LYS A 230 17.08 -14.02 19.45
N ASN A 231 17.24 -13.57 18.22
CA ASN A 231 18.50 -13.21 17.58
C ASN A 231 18.41 -11.81 16.95
N PRO A 232 18.52 -10.74 17.74
CA PRO A 232 18.49 -9.37 17.22
C PRO A 232 19.64 -9.10 16.25
N THR A 233 19.35 -8.41 15.15
CA THR A 233 20.34 -7.97 14.14
C THR A 233 20.22 -6.46 13.87
N ASP A 234 21.15 -5.90 13.09
CA ASP A 234 21.08 -4.47 12.70
C ASP A 234 20.16 -4.29 11.49
N ASP A 235 18.86 -4.60 11.68
CA ASP A 235 17.82 -4.45 10.67
C ASP A 235 16.57 -3.78 11.23
N LEU A 236 15.68 -3.37 10.34
CA LEU A 236 14.47 -2.67 10.73
C LEU A 236 13.46 -3.59 11.43
N ALA A 237 13.44 -4.89 11.12
CA ALA A 237 12.58 -5.84 11.82
C ALA A 237 12.94 -5.91 13.31
N THR A 238 14.21 -5.91 13.66
CA THR A 238 14.67 -5.88 15.07
C THR A 238 14.18 -4.61 15.79
N VAL A 239 14.21 -3.47 15.12
CA VAL A 239 13.71 -2.20 15.69
C VAL A 239 12.20 -2.28 15.94
N ILE A 240 11.43 -2.77 14.98
CA ILE A 240 9.97 -2.90 15.06
C ILE A 240 9.57 -3.87 16.18
N VAL A 241 10.22 -5.03 16.24
CA VAL A 241 9.90 -6.08 17.21
C VAL A 241 10.12 -5.65 18.66
N ASN A 242 11.10 -4.78 18.89
CA ASN A 242 11.43 -4.25 20.22
C ASN A 242 10.76 -2.89 20.52
N ALA A 243 9.94 -2.39 19.60
CA ALA A 243 9.29 -1.10 19.75
C ALA A 243 8.23 -1.10 20.86
N GLN A 244 8.13 0.04 21.57
CA GLN A 244 7.18 0.23 22.65
C GLN A 244 6.46 1.58 22.50
N VAL A 245 5.18 1.58 22.82
CA VAL A 245 4.35 2.77 22.94
C VAL A 245 3.85 2.86 24.37
N ASP A 246 4.07 4.02 25.02
CA ASP A 246 3.71 4.27 26.40
C ASP A 246 4.24 3.17 27.37
N GLY A 247 5.47 2.68 27.12
CA GLY A 247 6.14 1.65 27.94
C GLY A 247 5.63 0.21 27.73
N LYS A 248 4.76 -0.03 26.76
CA LYS A 248 4.24 -1.36 26.43
C LYS A 248 4.67 -1.78 25.02
N PRO A 249 4.99 -3.07 24.80
CA PRO A 249 5.22 -3.57 23.46
C PRO A 249 4.06 -3.26 22.53
N ILE A 250 4.36 -2.95 21.26
CA ILE A 250 3.30 -2.75 20.27
C ILE A 250 2.55 -4.06 20.00
N THR A 251 1.29 -3.96 19.60
CA THR A 251 0.44 -5.11 19.33
C THR A 251 0.89 -5.86 18.08
N SER A 252 0.51 -7.14 17.95
CA SER A 252 0.77 -7.93 16.73
C SER A 252 0.16 -7.27 15.50
N SER A 253 -1.02 -6.67 15.64
CA SER A 253 -1.69 -5.91 14.57
C SER A 253 -0.86 -4.71 14.08
N ALA A 254 -0.18 -4.01 14.99
CA ALA A 254 0.71 -2.91 14.65
C ALA A 254 2.04 -3.40 14.06
N LEU A 255 2.60 -4.52 14.56
CA LEU A 255 3.75 -5.19 13.93
C LEU A 255 3.44 -5.52 12.47
N ASN A 256 2.32 -6.18 12.23
CA ASN A 256 1.84 -6.50 10.89
C ASN A 256 1.69 -5.25 10.03
N GLY A 257 1.19 -4.15 10.63
CA GLY A 257 1.05 -2.87 9.95
C GLY A 257 2.39 -2.29 9.46
N TYR A 258 3.44 -2.39 10.26
CA TYR A 258 4.78 -1.97 9.85
C TYR A 258 5.35 -2.84 8.74
N TYR A 259 5.27 -4.16 8.89
CA TYR A 259 5.77 -5.07 7.87
C TYR A 259 5.05 -4.85 6.54
N MET A 260 3.73 -4.77 6.58
CA MET A 260 2.94 -4.58 5.36
C MET A 260 3.26 -3.25 4.68
N ILE A 261 3.30 -2.12 5.39
CA ILE A 261 3.54 -0.81 4.77
C ILE A 261 4.98 -0.64 4.24
N ILE A 262 5.92 -1.41 4.77
CA ILE A 262 7.31 -1.34 4.33
C ILE A 262 7.56 -2.34 3.18
N ALA A 263 6.96 -3.53 3.24
CA ALA A 263 7.17 -4.59 2.25
C ALA A 263 6.36 -4.38 0.95
N THR A 264 5.38 -3.50 0.95
CA THR A 264 4.48 -3.21 -0.17
C THR A 264 4.52 -1.76 -0.59
#